data_1cffe6b5741b5eab727827288def2a3e
#
_entry.id   1cffe6b5741b5eab727827288def2a3e
#
_cell.length_a   1.000
_cell.length_b   1.000
_cell.length_c   1.000
_cell.angle_alpha   90.00
_cell.angle_beta   90.00
_cell.angle_gamma   90.00
#
_symmetry.space_group_name_H-M   'P 1'
#
loop_
_entity.id
_entity.type
_entity.pdbx_description
1 polymer ?
#
loop_
_entity_poly.entity_id
_entity_poly.type
_entity_poly.pdbx_seq_one_letter_code
_entity_poly.pdbx_strand_id
1 'polypeptide(L)'
;MTLWGGESITPNQQLWSAARKRLARSAAELGYPEELADLLARELGSPKAIDRLASYLAQARPGTLEEIVEEMLAIRSEIEAWREKKESEEAQASYNAYLYERRINGEDDE
;
A
#
# COMPACT_ATOMS: atom_id res chain seq x y z
N MET A 1 32.55 5.97 7.23
CA MET A 1 31.96 5.87 7.07
C MET A 1 31.28 5.84 6.83
N THR A 2 31.16 5.72 6.76
CA THR A 2 30.49 5.59 6.43
C THR A 2 29.70 5.58 6.27
N LEU A 3 29.59 5.72 6.23
CA LEU A 3 28.71 5.80 5.96
C LEU A 3 27.99 5.45 5.48
N TRP A 4 27.80 5.13 5.47
CA TRP A 4 27.22 4.53 4.84
C TRP A 4 26.09 3.99 5.13
N GLY A 5 25.85 3.24 6.00
CA GLY A 5 24.76 2.46 6.31
C GLY A 5 23.48 3.14 6.18
N GLY A 6 23.33 4.19 6.83
CA GLY A 6 22.09 4.92 6.71
C GLY A 6 21.75 5.24 5.28
N GLU A 7 22.77 5.31 4.49
CA GLU A 7 22.57 5.69 3.12
C GLU A 7 21.87 4.64 2.31
N SER A 8 21.90 3.42 2.78
CA SER A 8 21.23 2.36 2.04
C SER A 8 19.73 2.34 2.30
N ILE A 9 19.23 3.18 3.20
CA ILE A 9 17.82 3.22 3.52
C ILE A 9 17.13 4.30 2.69
N THR A 10 16.21 3.88 1.84
CA THR A 10 15.46 4.82 1.02
C THR A 10 14.36 5.48 1.84
N PRO A 11 13.85 6.64 1.41
CA PRO A 11 12.72 7.25 2.09
C PRO A 11 11.51 6.33 2.19
N ASN A 12 11.27 5.52 1.16
CA ASN A 12 10.15 4.59 1.21
C ASN A 12 10.35 3.54 2.29
N GLN A 13 11.58 3.06 2.44
CA GLN A 13 11.88 2.10 3.49
C GLN A 13 11.71 2.71 4.88
N GLN A 14 12.07 3.97 5.02
CA GLN A 14 11.89 4.66 6.29
C GLN A 14 10.41 4.79 6.62
N LEU A 15 9.59 5.12 5.64
CA LEU A 15 8.15 5.21 5.84
C LEU A 15 7.57 3.86 6.20
N TRP A 16 8.03 2.81 5.52
CA TRP A 16 7.56 1.46 5.79
C TRP A 16 7.91 1.05 7.23
N SER A 17 9.13 1.32 7.63
CA SER A 17 9.60 0.96 8.96
C SER A 17 8.84 1.71 10.04
N ALA A 18 8.58 3.00 9.83
CA ALA A 18 7.81 3.78 10.79
C ALA A 18 6.38 3.28 10.89
N ALA A 19 5.78 2.96 9.76
CA ALA A 19 4.42 2.43 9.76
C ALA A 19 4.35 1.09 10.47
N ARG A 20 5.35 0.22 10.23
CA ARG A 20 5.40 -1.07 10.90
C ARG A 20 5.50 -0.90 12.41
N LYS A 21 6.29 0.07 12.86
CA LYS A 21 6.42 0.32 14.29
C LYS A 21 5.10 0.79 14.90
N ARG A 22 4.38 1.63 14.17
CA ARG A 22 3.06 2.06 14.64
C ARG A 22 2.11 0.88 14.74
N LEU A 23 2.14 0.00 13.75
CA LEU A 23 1.31 -1.19 13.76
C LEU A 23 1.68 -2.09 14.94
N ALA A 24 2.98 -2.28 15.16
CA ALA A 24 3.44 -3.11 16.28
C ALA A 24 2.97 -2.55 17.61
N ARG A 25 3.00 -1.23 17.76
CA ARG A 25 2.54 -0.60 18.99
C ARG A 25 1.06 -0.80 19.20
N SER A 26 0.26 -0.60 18.15
CA SER A 26 -1.17 -0.81 18.25
C SER A 26 -1.49 -2.26 18.57
N ALA A 27 -0.80 -3.18 17.93
CA ALA A 27 -1.03 -4.60 18.19
C ALA A 27 -0.63 -4.99 19.61
N ALA A 28 0.48 -4.41 20.10
CA ALA A 28 0.93 -4.71 21.44
C ALA A 28 -0.08 -4.25 22.48
N GLU A 29 -0.76 -3.15 22.23
CA GLU A 29 -1.81 -2.67 23.14
C GLU A 29 -2.95 -3.65 23.24
N LEU A 30 -3.16 -4.43 22.21
CA LEU A 30 -4.20 -5.47 22.20
C LEU A 30 -3.68 -6.81 22.69
N GLY A 31 -2.39 -6.88 23.05
CA GLY A 31 -1.82 -8.09 23.60
C GLY A 31 -1.13 -8.99 22.58
N TYR A 32 -0.89 -8.51 21.38
CA TYR A 32 -0.25 -9.32 20.35
C TYR A 32 1.24 -9.06 20.26
N PRO A 33 2.02 -10.09 19.87
CA PRO A 33 3.47 -9.93 19.79
C PRO A 33 3.90 -9.16 18.54
N GLU A 34 5.13 -8.72 18.56
CA GLU A 34 5.69 -7.96 17.46
C GLU A 34 5.75 -8.78 16.17
N GLU A 35 5.93 -10.09 16.31
CA GLU A 35 5.96 -10.97 15.15
C GLU A 35 4.69 -10.88 14.32
N LEU A 36 3.56 -10.69 14.99
CA LEU A 36 2.32 -10.54 14.25
C LEU A 36 2.34 -9.26 13.42
N ALA A 37 2.83 -8.19 13.99
CA ALA A 37 2.92 -6.93 13.25
C ALA A 37 3.83 -7.06 12.04
N ASP A 38 4.94 -7.77 12.20
CA ASP A 38 5.84 -8.02 11.07
C ASP A 38 5.14 -8.76 9.95
N LEU A 39 4.40 -9.79 10.32
CA LEU A 39 3.69 -10.58 9.33
C LEU A 39 2.64 -9.75 8.59
N LEU A 40 1.86 -9.00 9.35
CA LEU A 40 0.81 -8.17 8.76
C LEU A 40 1.42 -7.10 7.85
N ALA A 41 2.53 -6.50 8.27
CA ALA A 41 3.17 -5.47 7.49
C ALA A 41 3.66 -6.03 6.15
N ARG A 42 4.22 -7.23 6.16
CA ARG A 42 4.67 -7.85 4.94
C ARG A 42 3.53 -8.13 3.98
N GLU A 43 2.41 -8.58 4.54
CA GLU A 43 1.25 -8.88 3.70
C GLU A 43 0.67 -7.62 3.08
N LEU A 44 0.69 -6.52 3.81
CA LEU A 44 0.15 -5.26 3.30
C LEU A 44 1.09 -4.58 2.32
N GLY A 45 2.37 -4.62 2.59
CA GLY A 45 3.40 -4.23 1.63
C GLY A 45 3.69 -2.76 1.49
N SER A 46 2.77 -1.87 1.83
CA SER A 46 3.01 -0.45 1.67
C SER A 46 2.81 0.29 2.98
N PRO A 47 3.54 1.40 3.19
CA PRO A 47 3.36 2.18 4.43
C PRO A 47 1.93 2.64 4.63
N LYS A 48 1.26 3.05 3.57
CA LYS A 48 -0.09 3.56 3.67
C LYS A 48 -1.05 2.47 4.15
N ALA A 49 -0.92 1.27 3.59
CA ALA A 49 -1.76 0.16 3.99
C ALA A 49 -1.48 -0.24 5.44
N ILE A 50 -0.21 -0.25 5.82
CA ILE A 50 0.17 -0.59 7.18
C ILE A 50 -0.42 0.41 8.16
N ASP A 51 -0.35 1.70 7.82
CA ASP A 51 -0.94 2.75 8.68
C ASP A 51 -2.45 2.60 8.79
N ARG A 52 -3.12 2.21 7.71
CA ARG A 52 -4.56 1.99 7.79
C ARG A 52 -4.90 0.91 8.79
N LEU A 53 -4.14 -0.18 8.76
CA LEU A 53 -4.39 -1.26 9.72
C LEU A 53 -4.07 -0.81 11.14
N ALA A 54 -2.99 -0.07 11.32
CA ALA A 54 -2.62 0.43 12.65
C ALA A 54 -3.74 1.32 13.21
N SER A 55 -4.30 2.18 12.39
CA SER A 55 -5.40 3.04 12.80
C SER A 55 -6.63 2.22 13.16
N TYR A 56 -6.91 1.18 12.37
CA TYR A 56 -8.03 0.32 12.66
C TYR A 56 -7.88 -0.34 14.03
N LEU A 57 -6.68 -0.85 14.33
CA LEU A 57 -6.46 -1.49 15.62
C LEU A 57 -6.63 -0.50 16.78
N ALA A 58 -6.16 0.73 16.58
CA ALA A 58 -6.24 1.74 17.63
C ALA A 58 -7.68 2.18 17.87
N GLN A 59 -8.48 2.28 16.82
CA GLN A 59 -9.82 2.83 16.92
C GLN A 59 -10.87 1.77 17.19
N ALA A 60 -10.82 0.67 16.46
CA ALA A 60 -11.83 -0.37 16.57
C ALA A 60 -11.53 -1.36 17.69
N ARG A 61 -10.26 -1.51 18.03
CA ARG A 61 -9.81 -2.42 19.08
C ARG A 61 -10.47 -3.79 18.94
N PRO A 62 -10.19 -4.48 17.81
CA PRO A 62 -10.85 -5.76 17.55
C PRO A 62 -10.55 -6.77 18.65
N GLY A 63 -11.53 -7.62 18.91
CA GLY A 63 -11.42 -8.58 20.00
C GLY A 63 -10.75 -9.89 19.63
N THR A 64 -10.60 -10.16 18.31
CA THR A 64 -10.02 -11.43 17.88
C THR A 64 -9.01 -11.20 16.79
N LEU A 65 -8.09 -12.17 16.66
CA LEU A 65 -7.12 -12.13 15.57
C LEU A 65 -7.82 -12.24 14.22
N GLU A 66 -8.92 -12.98 14.16
CA GLU A 66 -9.65 -13.12 12.90
C GLU A 66 -10.11 -11.78 12.37
N GLU A 67 -10.61 -10.93 13.25
CA GLU A 67 -11.05 -9.60 12.83
C GLU A 67 -9.89 -8.78 12.24
N ILE A 68 -8.72 -8.93 12.85
CA ILE A 68 -7.54 -8.22 12.36
C ILE A 68 -7.17 -8.72 10.97
N VAL A 69 -7.17 -10.04 10.79
CA VAL A 69 -6.80 -10.61 9.50
C VAL A 69 -7.83 -10.25 8.43
N GLU A 70 -9.10 -10.24 8.79
CA GLU A 70 -10.14 -9.86 7.84
C GLU A 70 -9.97 -8.42 7.40
N GLU A 71 -9.64 -7.54 8.32
CA GLU A 71 -9.41 -6.14 7.94
C GLU A 71 -8.18 -6.02 7.06
N MET A 72 -7.12 -6.75 7.39
CA MET A 72 -5.92 -6.73 6.56
C MET A 72 -6.23 -7.17 5.14
N LEU A 73 -7.01 -8.24 4.99
CA LEU A 73 -7.38 -8.72 3.67
C LEU A 73 -8.25 -7.72 2.93
N ALA A 74 -9.15 -7.05 3.64
CA ALA A 74 -9.99 -6.03 3.04
C ALA A 74 -9.15 -4.87 2.52
N ILE A 75 -8.17 -4.44 3.32
CA ILE A 75 -7.28 -3.37 2.90
C ILE A 75 -6.49 -3.78 1.66
N ARG A 76 -5.97 -5.01 1.66
CA ARG A 76 -5.25 -5.51 0.49
C ARG A 76 -6.13 -5.51 -0.74
N SER A 77 -7.36 -5.98 -0.61
CA SER A 77 -8.27 -6.03 -1.74
C SER A 77 -8.56 -4.64 -2.28
N GLU A 78 -8.77 -3.68 -1.40
CA GLU A 78 -9.03 -2.32 -1.83
C GLU A 78 -7.85 -1.74 -2.60
N ILE A 79 -6.64 -1.99 -2.10
CA ILE A 79 -5.45 -1.45 -2.74
C ILE A 79 -5.23 -2.11 -4.09
N GLU A 80 -5.45 -3.41 -4.18
CA GLU A 80 -5.30 -4.11 -5.44
C GLU A 80 -6.33 -3.66 -6.46
N ALA A 81 -7.55 -3.46 -6.03
CA ALA A 81 -8.60 -2.97 -6.92
C ALA A 81 -8.29 -1.56 -7.41
N TRP A 82 -7.81 -0.71 -6.51
CA TRP A 82 -7.44 0.64 -6.88
C TRP A 82 -6.29 0.65 -7.88
N ARG A 83 -5.31 -0.22 -7.65
CA ARG A 83 -4.16 -0.32 -8.54
C ARG A 83 -4.58 -0.79 -9.92
N GLU A 84 -5.46 -1.79 -9.99
CA GLU A 84 -5.96 -2.25 -11.27
C GLU A 84 -6.72 -1.17 -12.00
N LYS A 85 -7.52 -0.42 -11.28
CA LYS A 85 -8.29 0.67 -11.88
C LYS A 85 -7.35 1.72 -12.45
N LYS A 86 -6.31 2.07 -11.68
CA LYS A 86 -5.38 3.08 -12.14
C LYS A 86 -4.62 2.63 -13.37
N GLU A 87 -4.19 1.38 -13.40
CA GLU A 87 -3.50 0.85 -14.57
C GLU A 87 -4.40 0.86 -15.78
N SER A 88 -5.66 0.50 -15.59
CA SER A 88 -6.62 0.51 -16.67
C SER A 88 -6.84 1.91 -17.20
N GLU A 89 -6.94 2.89 -16.31
CA GLU A 89 -7.12 4.27 -16.73
C GLU A 89 -5.91 4.80 -17.48
N GLU A 90 -4.72 4.42 -17.06
CA GLU A 90 -3.51 4.84 -17.74
C GLU A 90 -3.43 4.21 -19.15
N ALA A 91 -3.77 2.95 -19.25
CA ALA A 91 -3.78 2.29 -20.54
C ALA A 91 -4.80 2.93 -21.48
N GLN A 92 -5.96 3.26 -20.94
CA GLN A 92 -7.01 3.91 -21.71
C GLN A 92 -6.56 5.26 -22.21
N ALA A 93 -5.90 6.03 -21.33
CA ALA A 93 -5.41 7.35 -21.70
C ALA A 93 -4.35 7.24 -22.81
N SER A 94 -3.45 6.28 -22.70
CA SER A 94 -2.44 6.08 -23.73
C SER A 94 -3.06 5.73 -25.07
N TYR A 95 -4.04 4.85 -25.06
CA TYR A 95 -4.72 4.47 -26.26
C TYR A 95 -5.43 5.67 -26.90
N ASN A 96 -6.10 6.44 -26.08
CA ASN A 96 -6.80 7.62 -26.59
C ASN A 96 -5.83 8.65 -27.17
N ALA A 97 -4.67 8.81 -26.54
CA ALA A 97 -3.67 9.72 -27.06
C ALA A 97 -3.15 9.25 -28.42
N TYR A 98 -2.96 7.95 -28.55
CA TYR A 98 -2.53 7.39 -29.83
C TYR A 98 -3.55 7.67 -30.92
N LEU A 99 -4.82 7.46 -30.62
CA LEU A 99 -5.87 7.72 -31.61
C LEU A 99 -5.92 9.19 -31.98
N TYR A 100 -5.75 10.06 -31.01
CA TYR A 100 -5.76 11.48 -31.25
C TYR A 100 -4.63 11.89 -32.18
N GLU A 101 -3.44 11.35 -31.94
CA GLU A 101 -2.29 11.69 -32.77
C GLU A 101 -2.48 11.21 -34.20
N ARG A 102 -3.05 10.04 -34.37
CA ARG A 102 -3.33 9.54 -35.71
C ARG A 102 -4.25 10.48 -36.45
N ARG A 103 -5.26 10.96 -35.75
CA ARG A 103 -6.22 11.87 -36.37
C ARG A 103 -5.58 13.17 -36.79
N ILE A 104 -4.74 13.70 -35.90
CA ILE A 104 -4.08 14.97 -36.19
C ILE A 104 -3.09 14.83 -37.33
N ASN A 105 -2.42 13.70 -37.40
CA ASN A 105 -1.39 13.49 -38.42
C ASN A 105 -1.97 13.18 -39.80
N GLY A 106 -3.27 13.14 -39.90
CA GLY A 106 -3.87 13.09 -41.23
C GLY A 106 -4.26 11.73 -41.75
N GLU A 107 -4.13 10.74 -40.93
CA GLU A 107 -4.53 9.42 -41.42
C GLU A 107 -5.98 9.38 -41.75
N ASP A 108 -6.75 10.15 -41.06
CA ASP A 108 -8.18 10.15 -41.32
C ASP A 108 -8.55 11.09 -42.43
N ASP A 109 -7.61 11.59 -43.12
CA ASP A 109 -7.90 12.45 -44.25
C ASP A 109 -8.61 11.70 -45.32
N GLU A 110 -8.35 10.43 -45.39
CA GLU A 110 -9.00 9.69 -46.45
C GLU A 110 -10.44 9.49 -46.23
#